data_4fd933c67e94efedb480367077d107e5
#
_entry.id   4fd933c67e94efedb480367077d107e5
#
_cell.length_a   1.000
_cell.length_b   1.000
_cell.length_c   1.000
_cell.angle_alpha   90.00
_cell.angle_beta   90.00
_cell.angle_gamma   90.00
#
_symmetry.space_group_name_H-M   'P 1'
#
loop_
_entity.id
_entity.type
_entity.pdbx_description
1 polymer ?
#
loop_
_entity_poly.entity_id
_entity_poly.type
_entity_poly.pdbx_seq_one_letter_code
_entity_poly.pdbx_strand_id
1 'polypeptide(L)'
;ALPKEIQGILTAFSAEKPLFVGGSVWPEDMSILGMAFEKTTHNIKFVLAPHKVDKASLETLLQALPIQLQKQSVWLSKTNPQEASKASLLIVDRIGILNQIYPLAQMAYVGGGFKTGLHNTLEAAVYGIPLAIGPNFNKFKEAKDLVALGGIQVINTTENATQFLELAVEKPYIEQIKGIQTSYISAQLGATSKIMS
;
A
#
# COMPACT_ATOMS: atom_id res chain seq x y z
N ALA A 1 -18.88 -3.31 -3.64
CA ALA A 1 -18.73 -2.04 -2.90
C ALA A 1 -18.47 -2.35 -1.43
N LEU A 2 -17.68 -1.52 -0.76
CA LEU A 2 -17.45 -1.63 0.69
C LEU A 2 -18.78 -1.50 1.47
N PRO A 3 -18.97 -2.29 2.54
CA PRO A 3 -20.06 -2.06 3.47
C PRO A 3 -20.05 -0.61 3.98
N LYS A 4 -21.23 0.00 4.15
CA LYS A 4 -21.35 1.41 4.56
C LYS A 4 -20.60 1.74 5.85
N GLU A 5 -20.60 0.81 6.81
CA GLU A 5 -19.88 0.92 8.07
C GLU A 5 -18.37 1.07 7.84
N ILE A 6 -17.76 0.19 7.03
CA ILE A 6 -16.34 0.22 6.70
C ILE A 6 -16.00 1.49 5.92
N GLN A 7 -16.86 1.90 4.99
CA GLN A 7 -16.70 3.14 4.26
C GLN A 7 -16.68 4.35 5.20
N GLY A 8 -17.57 4.39 6.18
CA GLY A 8 -17.60 5.43 7.21
C GLY A 8 -16.32 5.49 8.04
N ILE A 9 -15.78 4.32 8.44
CA ILE A 9 -14.52 4.22 9.19
C ILE A 9 -13.36 4.75 8.34
N LEU A 10 -13.22 4.31 7.10
CA LEU A 10 -12.13 4.72 6.20
C LEU A 10 -12.19 6.22 5.87
N THR A 11 -13.38 6.75 5.64
CA THR A 11 -13.57 8.20 5.41
C THR A 11 -13.16 9.02 6.63
N ALA A 12 -13.59 8.62 7.82
CA ALA A 12 -13.21 9.31 9.06
C ALA A 12 -11.71 9.16 9.36
N PHE A 13 -11.12 7.99 9.06
CA PHE A 13 -9.71 7.72 9.25
C PHE A 13 -8.83 8.60 8.37
N SER A 14 -9.13 8.70 7.08
CA SER A 14 -8.33 9.51 6.16
C SER A 14 -8.42 11.00 6.49
N ALA A 15 -9.60 11.49 6.89
CA ALA A 15 -9.83 12.89 7.27
C ALA A 15 -9.16 13.90 6.32
N GLU A 16 -9.29 13.66 5.00
CA GLU A 16 -8.70 14.44 3.91
C GLU A 16 -7.15 14.43 3.85
N LYS A 17 -6.50 13.58 4.65
CA LYS A 17 -5.04 13.40 4.60
C LYS A 17 -4.67 12.37 3.54
N PRO A 18 -3.45 12.45 2.97
CA PRO A 18 -2.96 11.40 2.08
C PRO A 18 -3.03 10.03 2.74
N LEU A 19 -3.55 9.05 2.01
CA LEU A 19 -3.71 7.68 2.48
C LEU A 19 -2.68 6.78 1.80
N PHE A 20 -1.81 6.18 2.62
CA PHE A 20 -0.94 5.09 2.21
C PHE A 20 -1.66 3.76 2.45
N VAL A 21 -1.66 2.87 1.46
CA VAL A 21 -2.21 1.52 1.59
C VAL A 21 -1.12 0.48 1.34
N GLY A 22 -0.71 -0.23 2.41
CA GLY A 22 0.13 -1.41 2.32
C GLY A 22 -0.70 -2.67 2.18
N GLY A 23 -0.70 -3.28 1.00
CA GLY A 23 -1.47 -4.48 0.71
C GLY A 23 -0.65 -5.75 0.84
N SER A 24 -1.24 -6.79 1.41
CA SER A 24 -0.61 -8.10 1.62
C SER A 24 0.76 -8.04 2.32
N VAL A 25 0.86 -7.16 3.31
CA VAL A 25 2.14 -6.90 4.02
C VAL A 25 2.49 -8.03 4.98
N TRP A 26 3.81 -8.18 5.19
CA TRP A 26 4.42 -9.13 6.11
C TRP A 26 5.21 -8.39 7.20
N PRO A 27 5.54 -9.05 8.33
CA PRO A 27 6.40 -8.43 9.37
C PRO A 27 7.74 -7.95 8.82
N GLU A 28 8.32 -8.64 7.83
CA GLU A 28 9.57 -8.25 7.18
C GLU A 28 9.46 -6.90 6.43
N ASP A 29 8.30 -6.61 5.83
CA ASP A 29 8.05 -5.30 5.22
C ASP A 29 8.00 -4.19 6.29
N MET A 30 7.44 -4.50 7.47
CA MET A 30 7.24 -3.52 8.55
C MET A 30 8.54 -3.07 9.21
N SER A 31 9.58 -3.86 9.22
CA SER A 31 10.89 -3.48 9.76
C SER A 31 11.51 -2.27 9.03
N ILE A 32 11.14 -2.06 7.77
CA ILE A 32 11.60 -0.94 6.93
C ILE A 32 10.54 0.15 6.86
N LEU A 33 9.31 -0.20 6.52
CA LEU A 33 8.22 0.76 6.36
C LEU A 33 7.86 1.45 7.67
N GLY A 34 7.83 0.72 8.79
CA GLY A 34 7.47 1.28 10.08
C GLY A 34 8.39 2.44 10.51
N MET A 35 9.69 2.28 10.30
CA MET A 35 10.65 3.36 10.56
C MET A 35 10.48 4.55 9.61
N ALA A 36 10.13 4.30 8.36
CA ALA A 36 9.84 5.36 7.40
C ALA A 36 8.56 6.13 7.76
N PHE A 37 7.55 5.44 8.28
CA PHE A 37 6.30 6.07 8.75
C PHE A 37 6.54 7.05 9.90
N GLU A 38 7.52 6.78 10.78
CA GLU A 38 7.90 7.71 11.83
C GLU A 38 8.78 8.87 11.34
N LYS A 39 9.57 8.66 10.27
CA LYS A 39 10.51 9.65 9.73
C LYS A 39 9.89 10.62 8.73
N THR A 40 8.78 10.27 8.09
CA THR A 40 8.17 11.16 7.10
C THR A 40 7.73 12.49 7.71
N THR A 41 7.95 13.56 6.97
CA THR A 41 7.55 14.92 7.36
C THR A 41 6.08 15.22 7.05
N HIS A 42 5.47 14.39 6.22
CA HIS A 42 4.07 14.54 5.81
C HIS A 42 3.10 13.86 6.78
N ASN A 43 1.94 14.47 6.95
CA ASN A 43 0.87 13.92 7.77
C ASN A 43 0.06 12.88 6.99
N ILE A 44 0.65 11.70 6.80
CA ILE A 44 0.06 10.58 6.06
C ILE A 44 -0.69 9.66 7.03
N LYS A 45 -1.82 9.13 6.60
CA LYS A 45 -2.54 8.04 7.28
C LYS A 45 -2.16 6.70 6.66
N PHE A 46 -1.90 5.70 7.49
CA PHE A 46 -1.41 4.39 7.05
C PHE A 46 -2.48 3.31 7.24
N VAL A 47 -2.86 2.65 6.15
CA VAL A 47 -3.71 1.45 6.15
C VAL A 47 -2.83 0.26 5.81
N LEU A 48 -2.81 -0.75 6.68
CA LEU A 48 -2.09 -2.00 6.45
C LEU A 48 -3.05 -3.16 6.35
N ALA A 49 -3.08 -3.84 5.22
CA ALA A 49 -3.78 -5.09 5.00
C ALA A 49 -2.78 -6.25 5.05
N PRO A 50 -2.68 -6.99 6.17
CA PRO A 50 -1.74 -8.09 6.32
C PRO A 50 -2.03 -9.25 5.36
N HIS A 51 -0.98 -9.99 4.99
CA HIS A 51 -1.13 -11.22 4.19
C HIS A 51 -1.94 -12.29 4.91
N LYS A 52 -1.81 -12.36 6.24
CA LYS A 52 -2.58 -13.28 7.11
C LYS A 52 -3.30 -12.49 8.18
N VAL A 53 -4.55 -12.89 8.45
CA VAL A 53 -5.41 -12.21 9.43
C VAL A 53 -5.71 -13.05 10.68
N ASP A 54 -5.01 -14.18 10.87
CA ASP A 54 -5.08 -14.90 12.13
C ASP A 54 -4.40 -14.09 13.25
N LYS A 55 -4.84 -14.32 14.49
CA LYS A 55 -4.42 -13.53 15.65
C LYS A 55 -2.90 -13.49 15.82
N ALA A 56 -2.22 -14.62 15.71
CA ALA A 56 -0.77 -14.70 15.91
C ALA A 56 -0.01 -13.92 14.82
N SER A 57 -0.44 -14.01 13.56
CA SER A 57 0.15 -13.27 12.44
C SER A 57 -0.05 -11.76 12.59
N LEU A 58 -1.22 -11.34 13.03
CA LEU A 58 -1.54 -9.93 13.28
C LEU A 58 -0.72 -9.36 14.45
N GLU A 59 -0.57 -10.10 15.55
CA GLU A 59 0.27 -9.71 16.68
C GLU A 59 1.75 -9.59 16.26
N THR A 60 2.26 -10.52 15.47
CA THR A 60 3.63 -10.49 14.95
C THR A 60 3.86 -9.30 14.05
N LEU A 61 2.91 -8.98 13.17
CA LEU A 61 2.99 -7.81 12.30
C LEU A 61 3.02 -6.52 13.11
N LEU A 62 2.14 -6.41 14.11
CA LEU A 62 2.07 -5.22 14.97
C LEU A 62 3.38 -5.03 15.77
N GLN A 63 3.95 -6.12 16.31
CA GLN A 63 5.23 -6.11 17.03
C GLN A 63 6.42 -5.70 16.16
N ALA A 64 6.35 -5.90 14.85
CA ALA A 64 7.38 -5.47 13.91
C ALA A 64 7.37 -3.94 13.65
N LEU A 65 6.33 -3.24 14.07
CA LEU A 65 6.21 -1.79 13.96
C LEU A 65 6.84 -1.08 15.17
N PRO A 66 7.32 0.17 15.01
CA PRO A 66 7.72 1.02 16.10
C PRO A 66 6.63 1.20 17.16
N ILE A 67 7.01 1.27 18.44
CA ILE A 67 6.07 1.28 19.57
C ILE A 67 5.08 2.45 19.53
N GLN A 68 5.47 3.59 18.96
CA GLN A 68 4.59 4.75 18.86
C GLN A 68 3.46 4.48 17.85
N LEU A 69 3.76 3.83 16.72
CA LEU A 69 2.75 3.43 15.73
C LEU A 69 1.83 2.34 16.29
N GLN A 70 2.37 1.39 17.08
CA GLN A 70 1.53 0.40 17.76
C GLN A 70 0.48 1.07 18.65
N LYS A 71 0.88 2.09 19.43
CA LYS A 71 -0.02 2.84 20.32
C LYS A 71 -1.06 3.70 19.58
N GLN A 72 -0.76 4.09 18.35
CA GLN A 72 -1.64 4.89 17.48
C GLN A 72 -2.41 4.05 16.47
N SER A 73 -2.41 2.74 16.64
CA SER A 73 -3.10 1.80 15.73
C SER A 73 -4.51 1.46 16.22
N VAL A 74 -5.39 1.27 15.26
CA VAL A 74 -6.73 0.71 15.45
C VAL A 74 -6.97 -0.45 14.49
N TRP A 75 -7.85 -1.35 14.86
CA TRP A 75 -8.23 -2.51 14.06
C TRP A 75 -9.56 -2.26 13.38
N LEU A 76 -9.67 -2.52 12.09
CA LEU A 76 -10.88 -2.23 11.33
C LEU A 76 -12.13 -2.90 11.93
N SER A 77 -12.01 -4.14 12.43
CA SER A 77 -13.14 -4.88 13.02
C SER A 77 -13.53 -4.42 14.42
N LYS A 78 -12.72 -3.57 15.07
CA LYS A 78 -12.89 -3.19 16.48
C LYS A 78 -13.00 -1.69 16.72
N THR A 79 -12.96 -0.89 15.65
CA THR A 79 -12.98 0.57 15.73
C THR A 79 -14.31 1.13 15.21
N ASN A 80 -14.54 2.38 15.50
CA ASN A 80 -15.62 3.21 14.96
C ASN A 80 -15.04 4.47 14.28
N PRO A 81 -15.83 5.25 13.52
CA PRO A 81 -15.33 6.45 12.84
C PRO A 81 -14.68 7.46 13.76
N GLN A 82 -15.18 7.65 14.97
CA GLN A 82 -14.64 8.62 15.92
C GLN A 82 -13.24 8.22 16.45
N GLU A 83 -13.03 6.95 16.75
CA GLU A 83 -11.74 6.41 17.17
C GLU A 83 -10.76 6.38 16.00
N ALA A 84 -11.21 5.92 14.83
CA ALA A 84 -10.41 5.84 13.62
C ALA A 84 -9.85 7.21 13.22
N SER A 85 -10.62 8.29 13.32
CA SER A 85 -10.17 9.64 12.97
C SER A 85 -8.93 10.11 13.74
N LYS A 86 -8.76 9.63 14.98
CA LYS A 86 -7.64 9.98 15.88
C LYS A 86 -6.41 9.12 15.66
N ALA A 87 -6.57 7.94 15.05
CA ALA A 87 -5.49 7.00 14.82
C ALA A 87 -4.58 7.44 13.66
N SER A 88 -3.33 7.01 13.68
CA SER A 88 -2.39 7.18 12.56
C SER A 88 -2.29 5.94 11.69
N LEU A 89 -2.59 4.78 12.25
CA LEU A 89 -2.51 3.47 11.61
C LEU A 89 -3.82 2.70 11.74
N LEU A 90 -4.33 2.19 10.62
CA LEU A 90 -5.47 1.28 10.56
C LEU A 90 -5.02 -0.09 10.07
N ILE A 91 -5.25 -1.13 10.86
CA ILE A 91 -4.96 -2.52 10.48
C ILE A 91 -6.26 -3.16 9.96
N VAL A 92 -6.20 -3.65 8.74
CA VAL A 92 -7.30 -4.34 8.06
C VAL A 92 -7.25 -5.82 8.43
N ASP A 93 -7.98 -6.21 9.44
CA ASP A 93 -8.07 -7.57 9.96
C ASP A 93 -9.20 -8.39 9.29
N ARG A 94 -9.44 -8.11 8.01
CA ARG A 94 -10.43 -8.79 7.14
C ARG A 94 -9.82 -9.17 5.80
N ILE A 95 -10.22 -10.33 5.28
CA ILE A 95 -9.86 -10.81 3.94
C ILE A 95 -10.83 -10.25 2.89
N GLY A 96 -10.33 -10.04 1.66
CA GLY A 96 -11.16 -9.81 0.47
C GLY A 96 -11.65 -8.39 0.24
N ILE A 97 -11.16 -7.40 1.00
CA ILE A 97 -11.57 -5.99 0.84
C ILE A 97 -10.48 -5.08 0.31
N LEU A 98 -9.24 -5.57 0.15
CA LEU A 98 -8.09 -4.76 -0.24
C LEU A 98 -8.29 -4.06 -1.59
N ASN A 99 -8.83 -4.76 -2.59
CA ASN A 99 -9.15 -4.21 -3.92
C ASN A 99 -10.20 -3.09 -3.88
N GLN A 100 -10.96 -2.98 -2.79
CA GLN A 100 -11.94 -1.92 -2.57
C GLN A 100 -11.35 -0.76 -1.75
N ILE A 101 -10.16 -0.95 -1.13
CA ILE A 101 -9.45 0.07 -0.38
C ILE A 101 -8.46 0.82 -1.28
N TYR A 102 -7.78 0.14 -2.21
CA TYR A 102 -6.84 0.78 -3.14
C TYR A 102 -7.40 2.00 -3.89
N PRO A 103 -8.68 2.03 -4.33
CA PRO A 103 -9.25 3.23 -4.95
C PRO A 103 -9.25 4.49 -4.07
N LEU A 104 -9.10 4.34 -2.75
CA LEU A 104 -9.05 5.43 -1.78
C LEU A 104 -7.61 5.91 -1.53
N ALA A 105 -6.61 5.14 -1.97
CA ALA A 105 -5.20 5.42 -1.72
C ALA A 105 -4.66 6.54 -2.60
N GLN A 106 -3.79 7.37 -2.05
CA GLN A 106 -2.94 8.31 -2.80
C GLN A 106 -1.58 7.71 -3.10
N MET A 107 -1.18 6.67 -2.38
CA MET A 107 0.04 5.90 -2.59
C MET A 107 -0.11 4.50 -2.03
N ALA A 108 0.63 3.53 -2.55
CA ALA A 108 0.52 2.15 -2.13
C ALA A 108 1.87 1.43 -2.04
N TYR A 109 1.86 0.35 -1.27
CA TYR A 109 2.93 -0.63 -1.21
C TYR A 109 2.34 -2.02 -1.36
N VAL A 110 2.96 -2.88 -2.16
CA VAL A 110 2.60 -4.30 -2.28
C VAL A 110 3.64 -5.16 -1.58
N GLY A 111 3.18 -5.89 -0.58
CA GLY A 111 4.01 -6.68 0.32
C GLY A 111 4.53 -7.97 -0.29
N GLY A 112 5.41 -8.64 0.47
CA GLY A 112 6.04 -9.90 0.12
C GLY A 112 7.39 -9.77 -0.58
N GLY A 113 7.77 -8.57 -1.00
CA GLY A 113 9.02 -8.34 -1.70
C GLY A 113 10.29 -8.45 -0.85
N PHE A 114 10.20 -8.54 0.46
CA PHE A 114 11.33 -8.85 1.36
C PHE A 114 11.42 -10.35 1.71
N LYS A 115 10.45 -11.14 1.29
CA LYS A 115 10.39 -12.58 1.47
C LYS A 115 10.34 -13.28 0.10
N THR A 116 9.58 -14.33 -0.05
CA THR A 116 9.60 -15.21 -1.22
C THR A 116 8.43 -14.99 -2.19
N GLY A 117 7.52 -14.07 -1.90
CA GLY A 117 6.27 -13.97 -2.66
C GLY A 117 5.71 -12.55 -2.74
N LEU A 118 6.21 -11.77 -3.70
CA LEU A 118 5.55 -10.52 -4.07
C LEU A 118 4.11 -10.83 -4.52
N HIS A 119 3.16 -10.02 -4.05
CA HIS A 119 1.75 -10.13 -4.44
C HIS A 119 1.48 -9.37 -5.75
N ASN A 120 0.24 -9.48 -6.25
CA ASN A 120 -0.15 -8.87 -7.52
C ASN A 120 -0.05 -7.34 -7.49
N THR A 121 0.94 -6.80 -8.19
CA THR A 121 1.19 -5.35 -8.26
C THR A 121 0.18 -4.62 -9.15
N LEU A 122 -0.45 -5.30 -10.10
CA LEU A 122 -1.42 -4.68 -11.00
C LEU A 122 -2.71 -4.27 -10.27
N GLU A 123 -3.07 -4.95 -9.17
CA GLU A 123 -4.23 -4.55 -8.35
C GLU A 123 -4.13 -3.13 -7.81
N ALA A 124 -2.92 -2.64 -7.53
CA ALA A 124 -2.68 -1.27 -7.11
C ALA A 124 -2.35 -0.35 -8.31
N ALA A 125 -1.56 -0.82 -9.27
CA ALA A 125 -1.09 -0.02 -10.40
C ALA A 125 -2.23 0.47 -11.32
N VAL A 126 -3.36 -0.24 -11.38
CA VAL A 126 -4.52 0.17 -12.21
C VAL A 126 -5.12 1.52 -11.78
N TYR A 127 -4.83 1.97 -10.56
CA TYR A 127 -5.33 3.26 -10.05
C TYR A 127 -4.41 4.44 -10.39
N GLY A 128 -3.25 4.20 -11.00
CA GLY A 128 -2.34 5.26 -11.42
C GLY A 128 -1.78 6.05 -10.23
N ILE A 129 -1.44 5.38 -9.14
CA ILE A 129 -0.91 5.97 -7.91
C ILE A 129 0.56 5.61 -7.70
N PRO A 130 1.36 6.44 -7.02
CA PRO A 130 2.69 6.06 -6.55
C PRO A 130 2.67 4.70 -5.88
N LEU A 131 3.49 3.77 -6.37
CA LEU A 131 3.53 2.38 -5.94
C LEU A 131 4.95 1.94 -5.65
N ALA A 132 5.13 1.27 -4.50
CA ALA A 132 6.40 0.71 -4.10
C ALA A 132 6.30 -0.79 -3.78
N ILE A 133 7.42 -1.50 -3.91
CA ILE A 133 7.58 -2.92 -3.60
C ILE A 133 8.96 -3.16 -2.96
N GLY A 134 9.13 -4.30 -2.30
CA GLY A 134 10.44 -4.77 -1.83
C GLY A 134 11.31 -5.33 -2.98
N PRO A 135 12.58 -5.72 -2.67
CA PRO A 135 13.61 -6.04 -3.67
C PRO A 135 13.39 -7.37 -4.43
N ASN A 136 12.62 -8.31 -3.90
CA ASN A 136 12.48 -9.64 -4.49
C ASN A 136 11.28 -9.71 -5.46
N PHE A 137 11.42 -9.08 -6.63
CA PHE A 137 10.37 -9.01 -7.66
C PHE A 137 10.73 -9.66 -8.99
N ASN A 138 11.94 -10.21 -9.15
CA ASN A 138 12.47 -10.68 -10.45
C ASN A 138 11.67 -11.83 -11.11
N LYS A 139 10.85 -12.54 -10.35
CA LYS A 139 9.97 -13.61 -10.86
C LYS A 139 8.65 -13.09 -11.45
N PHE A 140 8.34 -11.82 -11.28
CA PHE A 140 7.07 -11.20 -11.66
C PHE A 140 7.30 -10.24 -12.83
N LYS A 141 6.84 -10.65 -14.02
CA LYS A 141 7.08 -9.92 -15.25
C LYS A 141 6.56 -8.48 -15.19
N GLU A 142 5.35 -8.30 -14.73
CA GLU A 142 4.68 -7.00 -14.66
C GLU A 142 5.43 -6.04 -13.70
N ALA A 143 5.89 -6.56 -12.57
CA ALA A 143 6.68 -5.78 -11.63
C ALA A 143 8.02 -5.36 -12.23
N LYS A 144 8.71 -6.28 -12.94
CA LYS A 144 9.98 -5.98 -13.64
C LYS A 144 9.79 -4.89 -14.69
N ASP A 145 8.76 -5.04 -15.52
CA ASP A 145 8.48 -4.09 -16.59
C ASP A 145 8.19 -2.69 -16.01
N LEU A 146 7.31 -2.62 -15.01
CA LEU A 146 6.94 -1.35 -14.38
C LEU A 146 8.11 -0.73 -13.59
N VAL A 147 8.96 -1.52 -12.95
CA VAL A 147 10.19 -1.00 -12.31
C VAL A 147 11.13 -0.43 -13.36
N ALA A 148 11.36 -1.15 -14.46
CA ALA A 148 12.24 -0.68 -15.55
C ALA A 148 11.73 0.61 -16.20
N LEU A 149 10.42 0.80 -16.29
CA LEU A 149 9.77 2.01 -16.81
C LEU A 149 9.72 3.15 -15.78
N GLY A 150 10.07 2.91 -14.52
CA GLY A 150 9.95 3.88 -13.43
C GLY A 150 8.52 4.04 -12.88
N GLY A 151 7.60 3.12 -13.19
CA GLY A 151 6.22 3.12 -12.71
C GLY A 151 6.01 2.49 -11.33
N ILE A 152 7.03 1.78 -10.82
CA ILE A 152 7.08 1.21 -9.46
C ILE A 152 8.45 1.50 -8.87
N GLN A 153 8.49 1.95 -7.62
CA GLN A 153 9.72 2.16 -6.87
C GLN A 153 10.10 0.94 -6.05
N VAL A 154 11.37 0.53 -6.11
CA VAL A 154 11.90 -0.54 -5.26
C VAL A 154 12.42 0.05 -3.96
N ILE A 155 11.94 -0.48 -2.84
CA ILE A 155 12.36 -0.12 -1.49
C ILE A 155 13.28 -1.20 -0.95
N ASN A 156 14.52 -0.84 -0.60
CA ASN A 156 15.51 -1.74 0.01
C ASN A 156 15.83 -1.34 1.45
N THR A 157 15.69 -0.05 1.77
CA THR A 157 16.09 0.54 3.04
C THR A 157 15.01 1.48 3.57
N THR A 158 15.11 1.84 4.85
CA THR A 158 14.25 2.85 5.46
C THR A 158 14.37 4.21 4.76
N GLU A 159 15.57 4.57 4.30
CA GLU A 159 15.82 5.83 3.57
C GLU A 159 15.07 5.85 2.24
N ASN A 160 15.11 4.74 1.47
CA ASN A 160 14.34 4.62 0.23
C ASN A 160 12.82 4.69 0.50
N ALA A 161 12.35 4.05 1.58
CA ALA A 161 10.96 4.11 1.98
C ALA A 161 10.52 5.53 2.37
N THR A 162 11.35 6.23 3.16
CA THR A 162 11.10 7.63 3.53
C THR A 162 11.07 8.52 2.29
N GLN A 163 12.05 8.40 1.40
CA GLN A 163 12.09 9.15 0.15
C GLN A 163 10.84 8.90 -0.71
N PHE A 164 10.38 7.64 -0.79
CA PHE A 164 9.13 7.31 -1.48
C PHE A 164 7.95 8.06 -0.89
N LEU A 165 7.78 8.08 0.43
CA LEU A 165 6.69 8.77 1.11
C LEU A 165 6.72 10.28 0.85
N GLU A 166 7.92 10.90 0.83
CA GLU A 166 8.09 12.33 0.54
C GLU A 166 7.72 12.66 -0.92
N LEU A 167 8.13 11.82 -1.88
CA LEU A 167 7.82 12.02 -3.30
C LEU A 167 6.36 11.72 -3.65
N ALA A 168 5.76 10.75 -2.98
CA ALA A 168 4.42 10.23 -3.31
C ALA A 168 3.28 11.24 -3.05
N VAL A 169 3.54 12.34 -2.39
CA VAL A 169 2.61 13.46 -2.21
C VAL A 169 2.85 14.61 -3.20
N GLU A 170 3.94 14.56 -3.96
CA GLU A 170 4.33 15.57 -4.92
C GLU A 170 3.59 15.42 -6.25
N LYS A 171 2.83 16.43 -6.65
CA LYS A 171 1.99 16.38 -7.85
C LYS A 171 2.73 16.00 -9.14
N PRO A 172 3.95 16.53 -9.43
CA PRO A 172 4.69 16.13 -10.63
C PRO A 172 5.03 14.63 -10.64
N TYR A 173 5.41 14.07 -9.49
CA TYR A 173 5.73 12.66 -9.35
C TYR A 173 4.49 11.78 -9.54
N ILE A 174 3.36 12.15 -8.94
CA ILE A 174 2.08 11.44 -9.09
C ILE A 174 1.67 11.37 -10.57
N GLU A 175 1.70 12.49 -11.29
CA GLU A 175 1.32 12.55 -12.71
C GLU A 175 2.27 11.72 -13.60
N GLN A 176 3.58 11.73 -13.31
CA GLN A 176 4.56 10.89 -14.02
C GLN A 176 4.22 9.40 -13.84
N ILE A 177 4.04 8.95 -12.60
CA ILE A 177 3.72 7.55 -12.28
C ILE A 177 2.42 7.12 -12.95
N LYS A 178 1.38 7.94 -12.85
CA LYS A 178 0.08 7.69 -13.47
C LYS A 178 0.20 7.51 -14.98
N GLY A 179 0.97 8.36 -15.66
CA GLY A 179 1.21 8.25 -17.11
C GLY A 179 1.87 6.93 -17.47
N ILE A 180 2.93 6.53 -16.75
CA ILE A 180 3.66 5.28 -17.00
C ILE A 180 2.76 4.06 -16.78
N GLN A 181 2.08 3.99 -15.64
CA GLN A 181 1.22 2.85 -15.28
C GLN A 181 0.04 2.71 -16.25
N THR A 182 -0.63 3.80 -16.58
CA THR A 182 -1.76 3.81 -17.52
C THR A 182 -1.32 3.34 -18.92
N SER A 183 -0.18 3.82 -19.42
CA SER A 183 0.36 3.41 -20.72
C SER A 183 0.72 1.92 -20.74
N TYR A 184 1.36 1.42 -19.69
CA TYR A 184 1.71 0.00 -19.58
C TYR A 184 0.47 -0.89 -19.58
N ILE A 185 -0.53 -0.58 -18.75
CA ILE A 185 -1.75 -1.38 -18.62
C ILE A 185 -2.56 -1.36 -19.92
N SER A 186 -2.67 -0.21 -20.57
CA SER A 186 -3.36 -0.10 -21.88
C SER A 186 -2.69 -0.93 -22.97
N ALA A 187 -1.36 -0.99 -22.99
CA ALA A 187 -0.61 -1.82 -23.94
C ALA A 187 -0.84 -3.32 -23.69
N GLN A 188 -0.91 -3.76 -22.44
CA GLN A 188 -1.20 -5.15 -22.08
C GLN A 188 -2.62 -5.57 -22.52
N LEU A 189 -3.62 -4.74 -22.27
CA LEU A 189 -5.00 -4.99 -22.69
C LEU A 189 -5.15 -5.06 -24.23
N GLY A 190 -4.46 -4.17 -24.94
CA GLY A 190 -4.43 -4.17 -26.41
C GLY A 190 -3.74 -5.40 -27.00
N ALA A 191 -2.71 -5.94 -26.37
CA ALA A 191 -2.04 -7.17 -26.79
C ALA A 191 -2.95 -8.40 -26.62
N THR A 192 -3.68 -8.47 -25.51
CA THR A 192 -4.61 -9.59 -25.25
C THR A 192 -5.76 -9.61 -26.25
N SER A 193 -6.31 -8.46 -26.64
CA SER A 193 -7.40 -8.39 -27.61
C SER A 193 -6.97 -8.82 -29.03
N LYS A 194 -5.69 -8.62 -29.42
CA LYS A 194 -5.15 -9.04 -30.72
C LYS A 194 -4.86 -10.54 -30.81
N ILE A 195 -4.71 -11.24 -29.69
CA ILE A 195 -4.48 -12.69 -29.66
C ILE A 195 -5.81 -13.47 -29.72
N MET A 196 -6.90 -12.84 -29.34
CA MET A 196 -8.26 -13.44 -29.34
C MET A 196 -9.08 -13.15 -30.59
N SER A 197 -8.55 -12.40 -31.53
CA SER A 197 -9.10 -12.15 -32.87
C SER A 197 -8.39 -12.97 -33.94
#